data_6dfcc3ccd4c030a07e5e6e77b3f38c11
#
_entry.id   6dfcc3ccd4c030a07e5e6e77b3f38c11
#
_cell.length_a   1.000
_cell.length_b   1.000
_cell.length_c   1.000
_cell.angle_alpha   90.00
_cell.angle_beta   90.00
_cell.angle_gamma   90.00
#
_symmetry.space_group_name_H-M   'P 1'
#
loop_
_entity.id
_entity.type
_entity.pdbx_description
1 polymer ?
#
loop_
_entity_poly.entity_id
_entity_poly.type
_entity_poly.pdbx_seq_one_letter_code
_entity_poly.pdbx_strand_id
1 'polypeptide(L)'
;MECIVSWGGNPAIEGQGSAMSFIAQTGSGHVLMMDGAPDAAKPENGGANLAPRPMETVLAGTGGCTAYDVVLILKRGRHDVRGCSVQLKAERADTDPKVFTRIHMHFVVTGRALTAAAVERAIAMSHDKYCSASIMLAKSASITTSFELKEVA
;
A
#
# COMPACT_ATOMS: atom_id res chain seq x y z
N MET A 1 4.36 -13.72 -12.43
CA MET A 1 4.35 -12.26 -12.14
C MET A 1 5.78 -11.76 -12.30
N GLU A 2 5.98 -10.67 -13.02
CA GLU A 2 7.30 -10.10 -13.31
C GLU A 2 7.25 -8.58 -13.30
N CYS A 3 8.37 -7.94 -13.05
CA CYS A 3 8.56 -6.51 -13.28
C CYS A 3 10.04 -6.24 -13.56
N ILE A 4 10.29 -5.13 -14.24
CA ILE A 4 11.65 -4.61 -14.48
C ILE A 4 11.73 -3.29 -13.74
N VAL A 5 12.76 -3.12 -12.90
CA VAL A 5 13.03 -1.87 -12.19
C VAL A 5 14.33 -1.30 -12.71
N SER A 6 14.27 -0.08 -13.22
CA SER A 6 15.42 0.62 -13.80
C SER A 6 15.75 1.85 -12.96
N TRP A 7 17.02 2.03 -12.65
CA TRP A 7 17.57 3.25 -12.09
C TRP A 7 18.03 4.19 -13.22
N GLY A 8 17.94 5.50 -12.99
CA GLY A 8 18.42 6.49 -13.96
C GLY A 8 17.34 7.40 -14.53
N GLY A 9 16.14 7.36 -13.94
CA GLY A 9 15.05 8.25 -14.32
C GLY A 9 14.43 7.93 -15.69
N ASN A 10 13.57 8.81 -16.14
CA ASN A 10 12.97 8.72 -17.47
C ASN A 10 14.01 9.21 -18.51
N PRO A 11 14.48 8.38 -19.45
CA PRO A 11 15.42 8.80 -20.50
C PRO A 11 14.87 9.91 -21.41
N ALA A 12 13.57 10.21 -21.33
CA ALA A 12 12.95 11.33 -22.06
C ALA A 12 13.13 12.70 -21.34
N ILE A 13 13.72 12.75 -20.14
CA ILE A 13 13.95 13.98 -19.40
C ILE A 13 15.46 14.18 -19.27
N GLU A 14 16.08 14.69 -20.33
CA GLU A 14 17.48 15.12 -20.28
C GLU A 14 17.68 16.18 -19.20
N GLY A 15 18.60 15.94 -18.25
CA GLY A 15 19.09 16.92 -17.28
C GLY A 15 18.29 17.03 -15.96
N GLN A 16 17.29 16.19 -15.69
CA GLN A 16 16.55 16.17 -14.43
C GLN A 16 16.53 14.80 -13.72
N GLY A 17 17.57 14.03 -13.86
CA GLY A 17 17.70 12.79 -13.08
C GLY A 17 17.90 13.11 -11.61
N SER A 18 16.90 12.88 -10.75
CA SER A 18 17.17 12.71 -9.33
C SER A 18 18.10 11.50 -9.17
N ALA A 19 19.14 11.64 -8.35
CA ALA A 19 20.15 10.59 -8.16
C ALA A 19 19.53 9.25 -7.72
N MET A 20 18.33 9.25 -7.12
CA MET A 20 17.64 8.07 -6.57
C MET A 20 16.23 7.88 -7.11
N SER A 21 15.99 8.20 -8.39
CA SER A 21 14.73 7.90 -9.09
C SER A 21 14.76 6.55 -9.78
N PHE A 22 13.65 5.84 -9.71
CA PHE A 22 13.45 4.51 -10.28
C PHE A 22 12.12 4.44 -11.04
N ILE A 23 12.12 3.67 -12.13
CA ILE A 23 10.91 3.34 -12.87
C ILE A 23 10.73 1.83 -12.86
N ALA A 24 9.56 1.37 -12.41
CA ALA A 24 9.15 -0.02 -12.48
C ALA A 24 8.14 -0.22 -13.61
N GLN A 25 8.42 -1.15 -14.52
CA GLN A 25 7.49 -1.63 -15.53
C GLN A 25 6.96 -2.99 -15.08
N THR A 26 5.66 -3.11 -14.90
CA THR A 26 5.03 -4.35 -14.44
C THR A 26 4.65 -5.24 -15.61
N GLY A 27 4.58 -6.56 -15.38
CA GLY A 27 4.12 -7.52 -16.40
C GLY A 27 2.67 -7.31 -16.86
N SER A 28 1.89 -6.47 -16.17
CA SER A 28 0.56 -6.03 -16.61
C SER A 28 0.59 -4.80 -17.53
N GLY A 29 1.78 -4.31 -17.92
CA GLY A 29 1.95 -3.19 -18.84
C GLY A 29 1.84 -1.80 -18.22
N HIS A 30 1.89 -1.70 -16.87
CA HIS A 30 1.81 -0.43 -16.18
C HIS A 30 3.16 0.05 -15.67
N VAL A 31 3.28 1.35 -15.47
CA VAL A 31 4.50 2.02 -14.98
C VAL A 31 4.24 2.60 -13.59
N LEU A 32 5.20 2.42 -12.70
CA LEU A 32 5.24 3.01 -11.37
C LEU A 32 6.57 3.73 -11.18
N MET A 33 6.52 4.99 -10.77
CA MET A 33 7.71 5.75 -10.40
C MET A 33 7.95 5.65 -8.89
N MET A 34 9.22 5.61 -8.50
CA MET A 34 9.66 5.69 -7.11
C MET A 34 10.85 6.64 -7.01
N ASP A 35 10.99 7.34 -5.88
CA ASP A 35 12.11 8.25 -5.66
C ASP A 35 12.60 8.17 -4.21
N GLY A 36 13.81 8.65 -3.99
CA GLY A 36 14.42 8.78 -2.67
C GLY A 36 13.99 10.06 -1.94
N ALA A 37 14.18 10.08 -0.62
CA ALA A 37 14.14 11.32 0.14
C ALA A 37 15.38 12.17 -0.19
N PRO A 38 15.29 13.51 -0.13
CA PRO A 38 16.46 14.36 -0.16
C PRO A 38 17.43 14.01 1.00
N ASP A 39 18.72 14.01 0.71
CA ASP A 39 19.77 13.89 1.73
C ASP A 39 20.51 15.24 1.82
N ALA A 40 20.27 15.96 2.92
CA ALA A 40 20.88 17.27 3.11
C ALA A 40 22.39 17.19 3.37
N ALA A 41 22.90 16.06 3.88
CA ALA A 41 24.32 15.87 4.16
C ALA A 41 25.11 15.41 2.92
N LYS A 42 24.43 14.65 2.04
CA LYS A 42 25.01 14.09 0.80
C LYS A 42 23.98 14.15 -0.32
N PRO A 43 23.76 15.34 -0.91
CA PRO A 43 22.74 15.54 -1.93
C PRO A 43 22.87 14.59 -3.13
N GLU A 44 24.07 14.16 -3.46
CA GLU A 44 24.34 13.20 -4.53
C GLU A 44 23.80 11.79 -4.25
N ASN A 45 23.51 11.45 -2.99
CA ASN A 45 22.95 10.17 -2.56
C ASN A 45 21.44 10.24 -2.33
N GLY A 46 20.87 11.45 -2.31
CA GLY A 46 19.46 11.68 -2.09
C GLY A 46 18.63 11.65 -3.37
N GLY A 47 17.31 11.57 -3.20
CA GLY A 47 16.31 11.80 -4.24
C GLY A 47 15.78 13.23 -4.21
N ALA A 48 14.88 13.54 -5.13
CA ALA A 48 14.18 14.83 -5.21
C ALA A 48 12.78 14.80 -4.59
N ASN A 49 12.36 13.64 -4.05
CA ASN A 49 11.01 13.42 -3.50
C ASN A 49 9.89 13.70 -4.52
N LEU A 50 10.11 13.32 -5.78
CA LEU A 50 9.16 13.49 -6.89
C LEU A 50 8.16 12.34 -7.02
N ALA A 51 8.39 11.24 -6.30
CA ALA A 51 7.56 10.04 -6.31
C ALA A 51 7.61 9.35 -4.94
N PRO A 52 6.67 8.40 -4.66
CA PRO A 52 6.70 7.64 -3.43
C PRO A 52 8.01 6.87 -3.28
N ARG A 53 8.44 6.70 -2.04
CA ARG A 53 9.62 5.87 -1.71
C ARG A 53 9.28 4.38 -1.89
N PRO A 54 10.27 3.52 -2.16
CA PRO A 54 10.02 2.08 -2.32
C PRO A 54 9.23 1.46 -1.18
N MET A 55 9.51 1.77 0.08
CA MET A 55 8.77 1.23 1.23
C MET A 55 7.36 1.81 1.37
N GLU A 56 7.12 3.05 0.94
CA GLU A 56 5.77 3.61 0.83
C GLU A 56 4.95 2.88 -0.23
N THR A 57 5.58 2.51 -1.34
CA THR A 57 4.96 1.69 -2.39
C THR A 57 4.57 0.30 -1.88
N VAL A 58 5.41 -0.35 -1.08
CA VAL A 58 5.08 -1.63 -0.43
C VAL A 58 3.87 -1.47 0.49
N LEU A 59 3.83 -0.40 1.28
CA LEU A 59 2.72 -0.11 2.18
C LEU A 59 1.43 0.18 1.40
N ALA A 60 1.50 1.00 0.35
CA ALA A 60 0.37 1.33 -0.52
C ALA A 60 -0.17 0.08 -1.23
N GLY A 61 0.71 -0.77 -1.76
CA GLY A 61 0.34 -2.06 -2.37
C GLY A 61 -0.37 -2.98 -1.39
N THR A 62 0.07 -2.99 -0.13
CA THR A 62 -0.59 -3.77 0.94
C THR A 62 -2.00 -3.24 1.21
N GLY A 63 -2.16 -1.91 1.30
CA GLY A 63 -3.47 -1.28 1.45
C GLY A 63 -4.41 -1.59 0.29
N GLY A 64 -3.91 -1.50 -0.94
CA GLY A 64 -4.67 -1.86 -2.14
C GLY A 64 -5.09 -3.33 -2.17
N CYS A 65 -4.18 -4.24 -1.80
CA CYS A 65 -4.45 -5.68 -1.73
C CYS A 65 -5.59 -5.99 -0.75
N THR A 66 -5.51 -5.47 0.48
CA THR A 66 -6.54 -5.74 1.50
C THR A 66 -7.87 -5.05 1.18
N ALA A 67 -7.86 -3.81 0.66
CA ALA A 67 -9.07 -3.11 0.23
C ALA A 67 -9.80 -3.87 -0.89
N TYR A 68 -9.06 -4.39 -1.86
CA TYR A 68 -9.61 -5.21 -2.94
C TYR A 68 -10.36 -6.42 -2.39
N ASP A 69 -9.76 -7.16 -1.46
CA ASP A 69 -10.39 -8.33 -0.85
C ASP A 69 -11.65 -7.96 -0.08
N VAL A 70 -11.60 -6.93 0.76
CA VAL A 70 -12.75 -6.47 1.56
C VAL A 70 -13.93 -6.12 0.64
N VAL A 71 -13.67 -5.34 -0.41
CA VAL A 71 -14.71 -4.98 -1.39
C VAL A 71 -15.25 -6.23 -2.09
N LEU A 72 -14.38 -7.13 -2.52
CA LEU A 72 -14.78 -8.36 -3.22
C LEU A 72 -15.62 -9.28 -2.33
N ILE A 73 -15.23 -9.47 -1.06
CA ILE A 73 -15.94 -10.30 -0.09
C ILE A 73 -17.32 -9.72 0.16
N LEU A 74 -17.44 -8.40 0.39
CA LEU A 74 -18.72 -7.74 0.60
C LEU A 74 -19.64 -7.86 -0.64
N LYS A 75 -19.09 -7.63 -1.85
CA LYS A 75 -19.85 -7.80 -3.10
C LYS A 75 -20.32 -9.23 -3.29
N ARG A 76 -19.49 -10.23 -3.04
CA ARG A 76 -19.89 -11.66 -3.11
C ARG A 76 -20.95 -12.02 -2.05
N GLY A 77 -20.92 -11.35 -0.90
CA GLY A 77 -21.95 -11.42 0.12
C GLY A 77 -23.27 -10.70 -0.25
N ARG A 78 -23.33 -10.11 -1.47
CA ARG A 78 -24.47 -9.32 -1.97
C ARG A 78 -24.75 -8.06 -1.14
N HIS A 79 -23.74 -7.52 -0.49
CA HIS A 79 -23.84 -6.26 0.22
C HIS A 79 -23.70 -5.07 -0.75
N ASP A 80 -24.44 -4.00 -0.51
CA ASP A 80 -24.37 -2.76 -1.31
C ASP A 80 -23.21 -1.87 -0.81
N VAL A 81 -21.96 -2.31 -1.10
CA VAL A 81 -20.75 -1.54 -0.81
C VAL A 81 -20.55 -0.49 -1.90
N ARG A 82 -20.33 0.77 -1.50
CA ARG A 82 -20.18 1.94 -2.38
C ARG A 82 -18.78 2.52 -2.35
N GLY A 83 -18.05 2.32 -1.26
CA GLY A 83 -16.68 2.81 -1.11
C GLY A 83 -15.91 2.02 -0.06
N CYS A 84 -14.59 2.01 -0.24
CA CYS A 84 -13.65 1.47 0.75
C CYS A 84 -12.34 2.25 0.63
N SER A 85 -11.90 2.84 1.72
CA SER A 85 -10.55 3.37 1.83
C SER A 85 -9.83 2.75 3.01
N VAL A 86 -8.52 2.62 2.90
CA VAL A 86 -7.68 2.09 3.98
C VAL A 86 -6.60 3.12 4.29
N GLN A 87 -6.57 3.57 5.53
CA GLN A 87 -5.51 4.43 6.05
C GLN A 87 -4.50 3.52 6.76
N LEU A 88 -3.25 3.56 6.32
CA LEU A 88 -2.19 2.76 6.90
C LEU A 88 -1.22 3.64 7.67
N LYS A 89 -0.91 3.24 8.90
CA LYS A 89 0.17 3.80 9.70
C LYS A 89 1.15 2.69 10.01
N ALA A 90 2.42 2.91 9.72
CA ALA A 90 3.47 1.90 9.89
C ALA A 90 4.65 2.46 10.67
N GLU A 91 5.25 1.62 11.49
CA GLU A 91 6.53 1.85 12.15
C GLU A 91 7.57 0.91 11.56
N ARG A 92 8.79 1.38 11.52
CA ARG A 92 9.95 0.63 11.03
C ARG A 92 10.97 0.45 12.15
N ALA A 93 11.81 -0.56 12.03
CA ALA A 93 12.96 -0.74 12.92
C ALA A 93 13.89 0.49 12.88
N ASP A 94 14.44 0.85 14.01
CA ASP A 94 15.37 1.98 14.14
C ASP A 94 16.74 1.68 13.52
N THR A 95 17.11 0.39 13.49
CA THR A 95 18.37 -0.11 12.94
C THR A 95 18.16 -0.87 11.64
N ASP A 96 19.17 -0.99 10.80
CA ASP A 96 19.13 -1.80 9.59
C ASP A 96 19.10 -3.32 9.90
N PRO A 97 18.30 -4.04 9.09
CA PRO A 97 17.38 -3.61 8.05
C PRO A 97 16.12 -2.96 8.63
N LYS A 98 15.77 -1.77 8.13
CA LYS A 98 14.60 -0.99 8.59
C LYS A 98 13.29 -1.60 8.07
N VAL A 99 12.99 -2.83 8.48
CA VAL A 99 11.73 -3.52 8.17
C VAL A 99 10.55 -2.87 8.89
N PHE A 100 9.33 -3.10 8.41
CA PHE A 100 8.14 -2.77 9.17
C PHE A 100 8.07 -3.64 10.43
N THR A 101 7.81 -3.00 11.57
CA THR A 101 7.63 -3.66 12.88
C THR A 101 6.18 -3.63 13.34
N ARG A 102 5.45 -2.56 12.99
CA ARG A 102 4.01 -2.43 13.25
C ARG A 102 3.31 -1.78 12.05
N ILE A 103 2.10 -2.27 11.74
CA ILE A 103 1.23 -1.68 10.73
C ILE A 103 -0.18 -1.65 11.30
N HIS A 104 -0.79 -0.48 11.37
CA HIS A 104 -2.21 -0.32 11.68
C HIS A 104 -2.97 0.04 10.39
N MET A 105 -4.04 -0.69 10.12
CA MET A 105 -4.92 -0.49 8.96
C MET A 105 -6.30 -0.06 9.44
N HIS A 106 -6.67 1.19 9.20
CA HIS A 106 -8.00 1.70 9.50
C HIS A 106 -8.84 1.75 8.22
N PHE A 107 -9.92 0.97 8.18
CA PHE A 107 -10.82 0.88 7.04
C PHE A 107 -11.99 1.85 7.21
N VAL A 108 -12.28 2.62 6.19
CA VAL A 108 -13.55 3.38 6.10
C VAL A 108 -14.36 2.75 4.98
N VAL A 109 -15.43 2.04 5.36
CA VAL A 109 -16.30 1.33 4.41
C VAL A 109 -17.63 2.06 4.31
N THR A 110 -18.02 2.38 3.09
CA THR A 110 -19.24 3.12 2.80
C THR A 110 -20.21 2.23 2.02
N GLY A 111 -21.48 2.22 2.39
CA GLY A 111 -22.49 1.43 1.68
C GLY A 111 -23.89 1.63 2.24
N ARG A 112 -24.85 0.90 1.70
CA ARG A 112 -26.24 0.94 2.12
C ARG A 112 -26.60 -0.34 2.85
N ALA A 113 -27.20 -0.20 4.02
CA ALA A 113 -27.62 -1.32 4.89
C ALA A 113 -26.48 -2.34 5.17
N LEU A 114 -25.22 -1.87 5.20
CA LEU A 114 -24.09 -2.69 5.62
C LEU A 114 -24.13 -2.89 7.13
N THR A 115 -23.84 -4.11 7.57
CA THR A 115 -23.71 -4.39 8.99
C THR A 115 -22.24 -4.36 9.43
N ALA A 116 -21.99 -3.90 10.65
CA ALA A 116 -20.64 -3.95 11.23
C ALA A 116 -20.06 -5.37 11.21
N ALA A 117 -20.85 -6.38 11.51
CA ALA A 117 -20.42 -7.79 11.48
C ALA A 117 -19.98 -8.26 10.08
N ALA A 118 -20.63 -7.78 9.00
CA ALA A 118 -20.23 -8.11 7.64
C ALA A 118 -18.89 -7.48 7.27
N VAL A 119 -18.67 -6.22 7.67
CA VAL A 119 -17.42 -5.50 7.43
C VAL A 119 -16.27 -6.12 8.24
N GLU A 120 -16.47 -6.35 9.53
CA GLU A 120 -15.50 -6.99 10.41
C GLU A 120 -15.06 -8.36 9.88
N ARG A 121 -16.03 -9.19 9.47
CA ARG A 121 -15.76 -10.49 8.86
C ARG A 121 -14.97 -10.37 7.55
N ALA A 122 -15.29 -9.39 6.70
CA ALA A 122 -14.58 -9.19 5.45
C ALA A 122 -13.12 -8.80 5.68
N ILE A 123 -12.87 -7.91 6.65
CA ILE A 123 -11.51 -7.51 7.05
C ILE A 123 -10.73 -8.70 7.61
N ALA A 124 -11.31 -9.45 8.55
CA ALA A 124 -10.69 -10.65 9.12
C ALA A 124 -10.34 -11.67 8.04
N MET A 125 -11.27 -11.98 7.14
CA MET A 125 -11.04 -12.92 6.03
C MET A 125 -9.93 -12.45 5.07
N SER A 126 -9.85 -11.16 4.78
CA SER A 126 -8.75 -10.60 4.00
C SER A 126 -7.43 -10.86 4.70
N HIS A 127 -7.31 -10.44 5.95
CA HIS A 127 -6.07 -10.53 6.71
C HIS A 127 -5.63 -11.98 6.98
N ASP A 128 -6.55 -12.87 7.33
CA ASP A 128 -6.22 -14.22 7.78
C ASP A 128 -6.02 -15.20 6.60
N LYS A 129 -6.62 -14.90 5.42
CA LYS A 129 -6.70 -15.91 4.35
C LYS A 129 -6.34 -15.42 2.96
N TYR A 130 -6.70 -14.19 2.57
CA TYR A 130 -6.68 -13.81 1.16
C TYR A 130 -5.60 -12.80 0.80
N CYS A 131 -5.35 -11.78 1.61
CA CYS A 131 -4.39 -10.73 1.29
C CYS A 131 -2.95 -11.24 1.41
N SER A 132 -2.38 -11.64 0.28
CA SER A 132 -1.00 -12.13 0.21
C SER A 132 -0.01 -11.12 0.78
N ALA A 133 -0.22 -9.81 0.55
CA ALA A 133 0.67 -8.76 1.03
C ALA A 133 0.66 -8.67 2.57
N SER A 134 -0.52 -8.61 3.20
CA SER A 134 -0.61 -8.54 4.66
C SER A 134 -0.10 -9.80 5.33
N ILE A 135 -0.38 -10.99 4.77
CA ILE A 135 0.12 -12.27 5.28
C ILE A 135 1.65 -12.36 5.20
N MET A 136 2.25 -11.87 4.11
CA MET A 136 3.72 -11.80 3.99
C MET A 136 4.31 -10.85 5.03
N LEU A 137 3.77 -9.63 5.15
CA LEU A 137 4.28 -8.62 6.09
C LEU A 137 4.06 -9.01 7.55
N ALA A 138 3.02 -9.78 7.87
CA ALA A 138 2.77 -10.31 9.22
C ALA A 138 3.88 -11.25 9.73
N LYS A 139 4.80 -11.69 8.86
CA LYS A 139 5.98 -12.46 9.27
C LYS A 139 7.05 -11.61 9.96
N SER A 140 7.04 -10.29 9.72
CA SER A 140 8.00 -9.34 10.31
C SER A 140 7.34 -8.23 11.12
N ALA A 141 6.07 -7.92 10.88
CA ALA A 141 5.35 -6.83 11.50
C ALA A 141 4.10 -7.31 12.25
N SER A 142 3.81 -6.69 13.40
CA SER A 142 2.49 -6.81 14.04
C SER A 142 1.48 -5.99 13.27
N ILE A 143 0.44 -6.64 12.74
CA ILE A 143 -0.62 -5.97 11.98
C ILE A 143 -1.89 -5.90 12.84
N THR A 144 -2.47 -4.69 12.93
CA THR A 144 -3.74 -4.46 13.63
C THR A 144 -4.72 -3.76 12.70
N THR A 145 -6.01 -3.99 12.92
CA THR A 145 -7.06 -3.41 12.09
C THR A 145 -8.11 -2.71 12.95
N SER A 146 -8.72 -1.69 12.37
CA SER A 146 -9.95 -1.05 12.88
C SER A 146 -10.79 -0.58 11.71
N PHE A 147 -12.08 -0.29 11.94
CA PHE A 147 -12.91 0.23 10.85
C PHE A 147 -13.96 1.24 11.33
N GLU A 148 -14.39 2.05 10.39
CA GLU A 148 -15.55 2.93 10.46
C GLU A 148 -16.51 2.53 9.34
N LEU A 149 -17.80 2.42 9.66
CA LEU A 149 -18.88 2.17 8.70
C LEU A 149 -19.66 3.45 8.45
N LYS A 150 -19.77 3.85 7.18
CA LYS A 150 -20.54 5.03 6.75
C LYS A 150 -21.76 4.60 5.95
N GLU A 151 -22.95 4.93 6.45
CA GLU A 151 -24.18 4.73 5.72
C GLU A 151 -24.31 5.79 4.62
N VAL A 152 -24.77 5.37 3.45
CA VAL A 152 -25.15 6.27 2.36
C VAL A 152 -26.65 6.17 2.09
N ALA A 153 -27.25 7.31 1.79
CA ALA A 153 -28.67 7.41 1.47
C ALA A 153 -29.05 6.66 0.19
#